data_8a8bb87c0f60934fad85a80521242eb5
#
_entry.id   8a8bb87c0f60934fad85a80521242eb5
#
_cell.length_a   1.000
_cell.length_b   1.000
_cell.length_c   1.000
_cell.angle_alpha   90.00
_cell.angle_beta   90.00
_cell.angle_gamma   90.00
#
_symmetry.space_group_name_H-M   'P 1'
#
loop_
_entity.id
_entity.type
_entity.pdbx_description
1 polymer ?
#
loop_
_entity_poly.entity_id
_entity_poly.type
_entity_poly.pdbx_seq_one_letter_code
_entity_poly.pdbx_strand_id
1 'polypeptide(L)'
;MKKLFKILGISLSVVLLILIATPFLFQSKIKESVKTVLNDAVHAHIDFEDVNLSLISSFPQANVAVHNLKVINQKPFEGETLATVKLISFEMPIMELFKSADEGPILVNSIAIDEALINIKSDELGNANYDIAKESDSTTPETEAVN
;
A
#
# COMPACT_ATOMS: atom_id res chain seq x y z
N MET A 1 4.10 44.44 -17.27
CA MET A 1 3.90 43.78 -15.95
C MET A 1 2.57 43.05 -15.88
N LYS A 2 1.39 43.64 -16.15
CA LYS A 2 0.06 42.96 -16.06
C LYS A 2 -0.09 41.69 -16.93
N LYS A 3 0.53 41.65 -18.13
CA LYS A 3 0.48 40.46 -19.01
C LYS A 3 1.32 39.31 -18.45
N LEU A 4 2.46 39.59 -17.83
CA LEU A 4 3.34 38.60 -17.24
C LEU A 4 2.65 37.90 -16.03
N PHE A 5 1.99 38.68 -15.17
CA PHE A 5 1.20 38.14 -14.04
C PHE A 5 0.02 37.28 -14.48
N LYS A 6 -0.65 37.64 -15.61
CA LYS A 6 -1.72 36.80 -16.19
C LYS A 6 -1.17 35.47 -16.72
N ILE A 7 -0.04 35.49 -17.44
CA ILE A 7 0.60 34.26 -17.96
C ILE A 7 1.06 33.37 -16.81
N LEU A 8 1.68 33.96 -15.79
CA LEU A 8 2.12 33.22 -14.61
C LEU A 8 0.94 32.58 -13.86
N GLY A 9 -0.16 33.33 -13.69
CA GLY A 9 -1.37 32.84 -13.04
C GLY A 9 -2.03 31.70 -13.83
N ILE A 10 -2.11 31.81 -15.16
CA ILE A 10 -2.65 30.75 -16.02
C ILE A 10 -1.76 29.51 -15.97
N SER A 11 -0.42 29.69 -16.07
CA SER A 11 0.53 28.58 -15.97
C SER A 11 0.41 27.85 -14.63
N LEU A 12 0.35 28.58 -13.52
CA LEU A 12 0.17 27.99 -12.19
C LEU A 12 -1.18 27.24 -12.07
N SER A 13 -2.26 27.81 -12.63
CA SER A 13 -3.57 27.15 -12.63
C SER A 13 -3.58 25.87 -13.45
N VAL A 14 -2.89 25.84 -14.59
CA VAL A 14 -2.76 24.64 -15.44
C VAL A 14 -1.95 23.56 -14.72
N VAL A 15 -0.84 23.91 -14.08
CA VAL A 15 -0.04 22.98 -13.29
C VAL A 15 -0.85 22.41 -12.14
N LEU A 16 -1.62 23.25 -11.43
CA LEU A 16 -2.49 22.82 -10.34
C LEU A 16 -3.60 21.87 -10.83
N LEU A 17 -4.20 22.17 -11.98
CA LEU A 17 -5.21 21.30 -12.61
C LEU A 17 -4.63 19.94 -12.99
N ILE A 18 -3.42 19.90 -13.54
CA ILE A 18 -2.73 18.65 -13.88
C ILE A 18 -2.45 17.85 -12.61
N LEU A 19 -1.95 18.48 -11.54
CA LEU A 19 -1.70 17.81 -10.26
C LEU A 19 -2.97 17.22 -9.64
N ILE A 20 -4.12 17.90 -9.77
CA ILE A 20 -5.41 17.41 -9.26
C ILE A 20 -5.94 16.29 -10.16
N ALA A 21 -5.76 16.36 -11.48
CA ALA A 21 -6.28 15.39 -12.44
C ALA A 21 -5.44 14.09 -12.49
N THR A 22 -4.14 14.17 -12.19
CA THR A 22 -3.20 13.03 -12.27
C THR A 22 -3.67 11.81 -11.48
N PRO A 23 -4.09 11.89 -10.20
CA PRO A 23 -4.58 10.73 -9.47
C PRO A 23 -5.76 10.03 -10.15
N PHE A 24 -6.68 10.80 -10.73
CA PHE A 24 -7.86 10.23 -11.41
C PHE A 24 -7.52 9.52 -12.71
N LEU A 25 -6.50 9.98 -13.43
CA LEU A 25 -6.09 9.38 -14.71
C LEU A 25 -5.27 8.08 -14.54
N PHE A 26 -4.56 7.93 -13.43
CA PHE A 26 -3.66 6.79 -13.18
C PHE A 26 -4.19 5.79 -12.16
N GLN A 27 -5.39 5.99 -11.63
CA GLN A 27 -5.97 5.16 -10.57
C GLN A 27 -5.99 3.66 -10.90
N SER A 28 -6.36 3.28 -12.13
CA SER A 28 -6.39 1.90 -12.57
C SER A 28 -4.99 1.27 -12.65
N LYS A 29 -4.00 2.01 -13.12
CA LYS A 29 -2.60 1.52 -13.19
C LYS A 29 -1.98 1.38 -11.81
N ILE A 30 -2.25 2.31 -10.92
CA ILE A 30 -1.80 2.23 -9.51
C ILE A 30 -2.42 1.00 -8.85
N LYS A 31 -3.71 0.76 -9.04
CA LYS A 31 -4.41 -0.41 -8.51
C LYS A 31 -3.77 -1.72 -8.98
N GLU A 32 -3.51 -1.87 -10.27
CA GLU A 32 -2.87 -3.08 -10.82
C GLU A 32 -1.45 -3.27 -10.29
N SER A 33 -0.66 -2.20 -10.22
CA SER A 33 0.71 -2.26 -9.69
C SER A 33 0.73 -2.66 -8.22
N VAL A 34 -0.11 -2.04 -7.40
CA VAL A 34 -0.24 -2.38 -5.96
C VAL A 34 -0.69 -3.82 -5.79
N LYS A 35 -1.66 -4.28 -6.57
CA LYS A 35 -2.16 -5.66 -6.53
C LYS A 35 -1.06 -6.67 -6.87
N THR A 36 -0.27 -6.39 -7.90
CA THR A 36 0.86 -7.24 -8.31
C THR A 36 1.90 -7.31 -7.20
N VAL A 37 2.36 -6.17 -6.69
CA VAL A 37 3.38 -6.10 -5.63
C VAL A 37 2.93 -6.85 -4.37
N LEU A 38 1.68 -6.68 -3.95
CA LEU A 38 1.14 -7.36 -2.77
C LEU A 38 1.07 -8.88 -2.98
N ASN A 39 0.61 -9.34 -4.14
CA ASN A 39 0.53 -10.77 -4.44
C ASN A 39 1.91 -11.41 -4.64
N ASP A 40 2.90 -10.64 -5.10
CA ASP A 40 4.27 -11.12 -5.23
C ASP A 40 4.98 -11.24 -3.87
N ALA A 41 4.56 -10.46 -2.88
CA ALA A 41 5.18 -10.43 -1.56
C ALA A 41 4.69 -11.53 -0.61
N VAL A 42 3.55 -12.16 -0.88
CA VAL A 42 2.94 -13.14 0.03
C VAL A 42 2.52 -14.42 -0.66
N HIS A 43 2.42 -15.52 0.10
CA HIS A 43 1.81 -16.79 -0.30
C HIS A 43 0.29 -16.79 -0.04
N ALA A 44 -0.38 -15.78 -0.57
CA ALA A 44 -1.82 -15.62 -0.50
C ALA A 44 -2.30 -14.87 -1.76
N HIS A 45 -3.59 -14.92 -2.02
CA HIS A 45 -4.20 -14.09 -3.05
C HIS A 45 -4.82 -12.86 -2.39
N ILE A 46 -4.26 -11.69 -2.70
CA ILE A 46 -4.77 -10.40 -2.22
C ILE A 46 -5.62 -9.77 -3.30
N ASP A 47 -6.84 -9.42 -2.94
CA ASP A 47 -7.77 -8.65 -3.76
C ASP A 47 -8.29 -7.44 -2.99
N PHE A 48 -8.68 -6.39 -3.70
CA PHE A 48 -9.27 -5.18 -3.13
C PHE A 48 -10.09 -4.44 -4.18
N GLU A 49 -11.05 -3.66 -3.72
CA GLU A 49 -11.99 -2.97 -4.60
C GLU A 49 -11.36 -1.71 -5.21
N ASP A 50 -10.73 -0.88 -4.38
CA ASP A 50 -10.19 0.40 -4.82
C ASP A 50 -8.99 0.85 -3.99
N VAL A 51 -8.16 1.72 -4.60
CA VAL A 51 -7.03 2.40 -3.95
C VAL A 51 -7.15 3.89 -4.21
N ASN A 52 -7.19 4.66 -3.15
CA ASN A 52 -7.24 6.12 -3.20
C ASN A 52 -5.93 6.71 -2.69
N LEU A 53 -5.37 7.62 -3.48
CA LEU A 53 -4.20 8.41 -3.13
C LEU A 53 -4.62 9.85 -2.86
N SER A 54 -4.36 10.34 -1.66
CA SER A 54 -4.57 11.74 -1.29
C SER A 54 -3.24 12.42 -0.98
N LEU A 55 -2.95 13.50 -1.70
CA LEU A 55 -1.75 14.32 -1.54
C LEU A 55 -2.06 15.69 -0.95
N ILE A 56 -3.29 16.17 -1.11
CA ILE A 56 -3.67 17.54 -0.76
C ILE A 56 -4.19 17.62 0.67
N SER A 57 -5.08 16.71 1.06
CA SER A 57 -5.69 16.71 2.40
C SER A 57 -4.71 16.35 3.51
N SER A 58 -3.65 15.65 3.17
CA SER A 58 -2.63 15.14 4.12
C SER A 58 -1.28 15.83 3.99
N PHE A 59 -1.18 16.87 3.15
CA PHE A 59 0.08 17.57 2.89
C PHE A 59 0.79 18.03 4.19
N PRO A 60 2.11 17.81 4.38
CA PRO A 60 3.12 17.28 3.43
C PRO A 60 3.21 15.75 3.37
N GLN A 61 2.25 15.04 3.94
CA GLN A 61 2.14 13.59 3.87
C GLN A 61 1.33 13.17 2.63
N ALA A 62 1.56 11.95 2.18
CA ALA A 62 0.65 11.24 1.28
C ALA A 62 -0.18 10.25 2.10
N ASN A 63 -1.45 10.12 1.78
CA ASN A 63 -2.31 9.09 2.33
C ASN A 63 -2.72 8.12 1.21
N VAL A 64 -2.42 6.84 1.40
CA VAL A 64 -2.83 5.75 0.51
C VAL A 64 -3.88 4.94 1.24
N ALA A 65 -5.10 4.92 0.73
CA ALA A 65 -6.23 4.19 1.31
C ALA A 65 -6.65 3.05 0.39
N VAL A 66 -6.71 1.82 0.91
CA VAL A 66 -7.15 0.62 0.22
C VAL A 66 -8.49 0.18 0.79
N HIS A 67 -9.48 0.03 -0.08
CA HIS A 67 -10.85 -0.31 0.28
C HIS A 67 -11.18 -1.76 0.00
N ASN A 68 -11.91 -2.38 0.92
CA ASN A 68 -12.43 -3.75 0.83
C ASN A 68 -11.34 -4.77 0.46
N LEU A 69 -10.24 -4.72 1.20
CA LEU A 69 -9.14 -5.68 1.08
C LEU A 69 -9.60 -7.07 1.53
N LYS A 70 -9.25 -8.07 0.75
CA LYS A 70 -9.50 -9.48 1.05
C LYS A 70 -8.23 -10.28 0.82
N VAL A 71 -7.86 -11.08 1.81
CA VAL A 71 -6.73 -12.00 1.75
C VAL A 71 -7.28 -13.43 1.74
N ILE A 72 -7.00 -14.16 0.67
CA ILE A 72 -7.44 -15.53 0.45
C ILE A 72 -6.21 -16.43 0.48
N ASN A 73 -6.26 -17.46 1.32
CA ASN A 73 -5.17 -18.41 1.46
C ASN A 73 -4.96 -19.26 0.20
N GLN A 74 -3.70 -19.60 -0.04
CA GLN A 74 -3.28 -20.69 -0.91
C GLN A 74 -3.11 -21.98 -0.09
N LYS A 75 -2.70 -23.08 -0.75
CA LYS A 75 -2.47 -24.36 -0.07
C LYS A 75 -1.56 -24.20 1.16
N PRO A 76 -1.83 -24.90 2.26
CA PRO A 76 -2.82 -25.98 2.43
C PRO A 76 -4.28 -25.50 2.69
N PHE A 77 -4.50 -24.21 2.92
CA PHE A 77 -5.84 -23.64 3.25
C PHE A 77 -6.51 -22.98 2.03
N GLU A 78 -6.31 -23.53 0.84
CA GLU A 78 -6.71 -22.94 -0.44
C GLU A 78 -8.19 -22.50 -0.47
N GLY A 79 -8.41 -21.25 -0.86
CA GLY A 79 -9.76 -20.67 -1.00
C GLY A 79 -10.38 -20.16 0.31
N GLU A 80 -9.76 -20.42 1.47
CA GLU A 80 -10.24 -19.86 2.73
C GLU A 80 -9.85 -18.38 2.88
N THR A 81 -10.78 -17.58 3.37
CA THR A 81 -10.49 -16.17 3.65
C THR A 81 -9.74 -16.04 4.96
N LEU A 82 -8.49 -15.57 4.91
CA LEU A 82 -7.70 -15.26 6.07
C LEU A 82 -8.13 -13.93 6.71
N ALA A 83 -8.27 -12.89 5.90
CA ALA A 83 -8.62 -11.57 6.40
C ALA A 83 -9.51 -10.80 5.42
N THR A 84 -10.38 -9.97 5.99
CA THR A 84 -11.10 -8.92 5.28
C THR A 84 -10.91 -7.62 6.03
N VAL A 85 -10.64 -6.53 5.32
CA VAL A 85 -10.46 -5.20 5.90
C VAL A 85 -11.26 -4.23 5.06
N LYS A 86 -12.18 -3.50 5.67
CA LYS A 86 -13.02 -2.53 4.97
C LYS A 86 -12.19 -1.34 4.48
N LEU A 87 -11.31 -0.83 5.33
CA LEU A 87 -10.40 0.24 4.99
C LEU A 87 -9.07 0.05 5.71
N ILE A 88 -7.99 0.09 4.94
CA ILE A 88 -6.64 0.25 5.47
C ILE A 88 -6.00 1.46 4.82
N SER A 89 -5.42 2.35 5.61
CA SER A 89 -4.74 3.53 5.11
C SER A 89 -3.34 3.68 5.68
N PHE A 90 -2.46 4.19 4.85
CA PHE A 90 -1.05 4.42 5.15
C PHE A 90 -0.73 5.88 4.97
N GLU A 91 -0.16 6.51 5.99
CA GLU A 91 0.40 7.85 5.88
C GLU A 91 1.92 7.77 5.79
N MET A 92 2.49 8.45 4.81
CA MET A 92 3.93 8.48 4.56
C MET A 92 4.34 9.83 3.98
N PRO A 93 5.62 10.23 4.09
CA PRO A 93 6.12 11.41 3.39
C PRO A 93 5.89 11.27 1.88
N ILE A 94 5.48 12.34 1.20
CA ILE A 94 5.21 12.31 -0.26
C ILE A 94 6.40 11.75 -1.05
N MET A 95 7.62 12.01 -0.60
CA MET A 95 8.83 11.53 -1.27
C MET A 95 8.95 10.01 -1.29
N GLU A 96 8.36 9.31 -0.33
CA GLU A 96 8.38 7.84 -0.27
C GLU A 96 7.58 7.19 -1.42
N LEU A 97 6.58 7.90 -1.97
CA LEU A 97 5.83 7.42 -3.15
C LEU A 97 6.67 7.33 -4.43
N PHE A 98 7.75 8.09 -4.49
CA PHE A 98 8.65 8.15 -5.66
C PHE A 98 9.92 7.34 -5.45
N LYS A 99 10.07 6.71 -4.30
CA LYS A 99 11.23 5.89 -3.95
C LYS A 99 11.24 4.60 -4.74
N SER A 100 12.39 4.29 -5.31
CA SER A 100 12.62 3.03 -6.01
C SER A 100 12.94 1.90 -5.03
N ALA A 101 12.69 0.66 -5.43
CA ALA A 101 12.90 -0.51 -4.57
C ALA A 101 14.36 -0.71 -4.11
N ASP A 102 15.31 -0.17 -4.85
CA ASP A 102 16.75 -0.18 -4.56
C ASP A 102 17.20 0.94 -3.60
N GLU A 103 16.34 1.92 -3.32
CA GLU A 103 16.65 3.02 -2.40
C GLU A 103 16.38 2.68 -0.91
N GLY A 104 16.02 1.44 -0.63
CA GLY A 104 15.78 0.94 0.72
C GLY A 104 14.29 0.90 1.12
N PRO A 105 13.99 0.59 2.39
CA PRO A 105 12.63 0.42 2.85
C PRO A 105 11.81 1.72 2.79
N ILE A 106 10.52 1.59 2.51
CA ILE A 106 9.57 2.70 2.53
C ILE A 106 9.23 3.05 3.98
N LEU A 107 9.34 4.32 4.32
CA LEU A 107 8.95 4.83 5.64
C LEU A 107 7.44 5.07 5.69
N VAL A 108 6.76 4.41 6.59
CA VAL A 108 5.33 4.61 6.89
C VAL A 108 5.21 5.23 8.27
N ASN A 109 4.59 6.40 8.36
CA ASN A 109 4.42 7.14 9.60
C ASN A 109 3.23 6.65 10.42
N SER A 110 2.15 6.25 9.74
CA SER A 110 0.92 5.79 10.38
C SER A 110 0.22 4.75 9.52
N ILE A 111 -0.37 3.79 10.18
CA ILE A 111 -1.28 2.81 9.57
C ILE A 111 -2.58 2.87 10.35
N ALA A 112 -3.69 3.11 9.66
CA ALA A 112 -5.02 3.03 10.24
C ALA A 112 -5.82 1.90 9.58
N ILE A 113 -6.50 1.10 10.40
CA ILE A 113 -7.30 -0.03 9.96
C ILE A 113 -8.71 0.16 10.53
N ASP A 114 -9.70 0.05 9.67
CA ASP A 114 -11.11 0.12 10.03
C ASP A 114 -11.84 -1.15 9.61
N GLU A 115 -12.59 -1.74 10.54
CA GLU A 115 -13.38 -2.96 10.37
C GLU A 115 -12.56 -4.12 9.76
N ALA A 116 -11.63 -4.67 10.53
CA ALA A 116 -10.88 -5.87 10.15
C ALA A 116 -11.47 -7.13 10.79
N LEU A 117 -11.63 -8.18 9.99
CA LEU A 117 -11.94 -9.54 10.45
C LEU A 117 -10.79 -10.45 10.03
N ILE A 118 -10.25 -11.20 10.99
CA ILE A 118 -9.14 -12.13 10.75
C ILE A 118 -9.57 -13.52 11.23
N ASN A 119 -9.44 -14.53 10.36
CA ASN A 119 -9.74 -15.93 10.66
C ASN A 119 -8.45 -16.71 10.80
N ILE A 120 -8.06 -17.02 12.02
CA ILE A 120 -6.84 -17.77 12.31
C ILE A 120 -7.16 -19.24 12.46
N LYS A 121 -6.41 -20.11 11.75
CA LYS A 121 -6.53 -21.56 11.79
C LYS A 121 -5.14 -22.21 11.74
N SER A 122 -5.06 -23.41 12.29
CA SER A 122 -3.96 -24.35 12.07
C SER A 122 -4.51 -25.73 11.78
N ASP A 123 -3.78 -26.51 10.99
CA ASP A 123 -4.11 -27.89 10.67
C ASP A 123 -3.44 -28.88 11.65
N GLU A 124 -3.77 -30.15 11.54
CA GLU A 124 -3.20 -31.22 12.38
C GLU A 124 -1.69 -31.46 12.12
N LEU A 125 -1.16 -30.97 11.00
CA LEU A 125 0.24 -31.04 10.63
C LEU A 125 1.06 -29.87 11.19
N GLY A 126 0.41 -28.89 11.82
CA GLY A 126 1.03 -27.70 12.40
C GLY A 126 1.18 -26.54 11.42
N ASN A 127 0.63 -26.62 10.20
CA ASN A 127 0.60 -25.46 9.31
C ASN A 127 -0.38 -24.42 9.84
N ALA A 128 0.00 -23.14 9.72
CA ALA A 128 -0.82 -22.02 10.12
C ALA A 128 -1.28 -21.23 8.89
N ASN A 129 -2.55 -20.85 8.85
CA ASN A 129 -3.11 -20.13 7.71
C ASN A 129 -2.63 -18.67 7.61
N TYR A 130 -2.04 -18.14 8.68
CA TYR A 130 -1.47 -16.79 8.73
C TYR A 130 0.02 -16.74 8.36
N ASP A 131 0.66 -17.88 8.14
CA ASP A 131 2.04 -17.96 7.66
C ASP A 131 2.08 -17.79 6.14
N ILE A 132 1.83 -16.57 5.71
CA ILE A 132 1.73 -16.19 4.30
C ILE A 132 2.92 -15.36 3.80
N ALA A 133 3.83 -14.95 4.69
CA ALA A 133 4.99 -14.17 4.28
C ALA A 133 5.93 -15.02 3.42
N LYS A 134 6.30 -14.51 2.25
CA LYS A 134 7.43 -15.08 1.51
C LYS A 134 8.71 -14.69 2.24
N GLU A 135 9.60 -15.68 2.45
CA GLU A 135 10.93 -15.40 2.99
C GLU A 135 11.66 -14.48 2.01
N SER A 136 11.81 -13.21 2.40
CA SER A 136 12.80 -12.35 1.76
C SER A 136 14.16 -12.80 2.29
N ASP A 137 15.17 -12.95 1.42
CA ASP A 137 16.57 -13.23 1.74
C ASP A 137 17.21 -12.09 2.58
N SER A 138 16.57 -11.69 3.65
CA SER A 138 17.12 -10.77 4.63
C SER A 138 17.58 -11.58 5.84
N THR A 139 18.88 -11.84 5.86
CA THR A 139 19.65 -12.31 7.00
C THR A 139 19.13 -11.67 8.29
N THR A 140 18.46 -12.47 9.10
CA THR A 140 18.15 -12.11 10.49
C THR A 140 19.47 -11.80 11.20
N PRO A 141 19.65 -10.62 11.84
CA PRO A 141 20.79 -10.46 12.75
C PRO A 141 20.55 -11.41 13.93
N GLU A 142 21.41 -12.41 14.02
CA GLU A 142 21.54 -13.26 15.20
C GLU A 142 21.67 -12.36 16.42
N THR A 143 20.69 -12.44 17.31
CA THR A 143 20.80 -11.82 18.63
C THR A 143 21.84 -12.62 19.40
N GLU A 144 23.07 -12.13 19.44
CA GLU A 144 24.08 -12.65 20.37
C GLU A 144 23.54 -12.56 21.79
N ALA A 145 23.29 -13.72 22.37
CA ALA A 145 23.03 -13.84 23.79
C ALA A 145 24.32 -13.43 24.53
N VAL A 146 24.25 -12.29 25.18
CA VAL A 146 25.29 -11.87 26.12
C VAL A 146 25.17 -12.73 27.39
N ASN A 147 26.18 -13.55 27.59
CA ASN A 147 26.46 -14.20 28.87
C ASN A 147 26.97 -13.19 29.90
#